data_2d29aedcf85925e7114d1711026e2ccd
#
_entry.id   2d29aedcf85925e7114d1711026e2ccd
#
_cell.length_a   1.000
_cell.length_b   1.000
_cell.length_c   1.000
_cell.angle_alpha   90.00
_cell.angle_beta   90.00
_cell.angle_gamma   90.00
#
_symmetry.space_group_name_H-M   'P 1'
#
loop_
_entity.id
_entity.type
_entity.pdbx_description
1 polymer ?
#
loop_
_entity_poly.entity_id
_entity_poly.type
_entity_poly.pdbx_seq_one_letter_code
_entity_poly.pdbx_strand_id
1 'polypeptide(L)'
;MTSKPSTNTSNARRVNANTHRNRSPETAKNLGKLHPHNPHQGRYDFALLTRALPELAKHTITNPKGEPTINFSDSEAVRVLNQALLAHYYGVKFWDIPEGYLCPPIPGRADYIHYIADLLAQTTHVNDDNTPPTGKEIHALDIGTGASAIYPIIGSQSYGWRFTASDINPISVN
;
A
#
# COMPACT_ATOMS: atom_id res chain seq x y z
N MET A 1 52.08 29.59 -50.02
CA MET A 1 50.74 30.10 -49.66
C MET A 1 49.91 28.94 -49.22
N THR A 2 49.83 28.67 -47.93
CA THR A 2 49.12 27.54 -47.37
C THR A 2 48.35 28.03 -46.17
N SER A 3 47.05 28.19 -46.32
CA SER A 3 46.09 28.58 -45.26
C SER A 3 45.69 27.35 -44.44
N LYS A 4 45.82 27.44 -43.11
CA LYS A 4 45.32 26.49 -42.12
C LYS A 4 43.81 26.73 -41.91
N PRO A 5 43.02 25.65 -41.69
CA PRO A 5 41.64 25.81 -41.18
C PRO A 5 41.64 25.83 -39.64
N SER A 6 40.83 26.72 -39.12
CA SER A 6 40.51 26.96 -37.71
C SER A 6 39.62 25.84 -37.15
N THR A 7 40.05 25.21 -36.06
CA THR A 7 39.24 24.28 -35.30
C THR A 7 38.34 25.01 -34.32
N ASN A 8 37.02 24.89 -34.52
CA ASN A 8 36.00 25.46 -33.66
C ASN A 8 35.63 24.42 -32.56
N THR A 9 36.02 24.67 -31.32
CA THR A 9 35.74 23.82 -30.17
C THR A 9 34.39 24.25 -29.58
N SER A 10 33.35 23.44 -29.85
CA SER A 10 32.04 23.63 -29.26
C SER A 10 32.03 23.20 -27.78
N ASN A 11 31.88 24.16 -26.93
CA ASN A 11 31.75 24.05 -25.48
C ASN A 11 30.34 23.51 -25.17
N ALA A 12 30.21 22.19 -24.93
CA ALA A 12 28.96 21.59 -24.47
C ALA A 12 28.73 21.96 -22.99
N ARG A 13 27.85 22.90 -22.73
CA ARG A 13 27.33 23.21 -21.39
C ARG A 13 26.60 21.97 -20.85
N ARG A 14 27.19 21.33 -19.84
CA ARG A 14 26.49 20.39 -18.97
C ARG A 14 25.40 21.15 -18.20
N VAL A 15 24.15 20.89 -18.55
CA VAL A 15 23.00 21.35 -17.79
C VAL A 15 22.86 20.40 -16.58
N ASN A 16 23.27 20.89 -15.42
CA ASN A 16 23.03 20.23 -14.14
C ASN A 16 21.54 20.43 -13.80
N ALA A 17 20.70 19.46 -14.14
CA ALA A 17 19.31 19.41 -13.72
C ALA A 17 19.24 18.92 -12.25
N ASN A 18 19.58 19.82 -11.32
CA ASN A 18 19.33 19.62 -9.90
C ASN A 18 17.87 20.04 -9.62
N THR A 19 16.91 19.18 -10.00
CA THR A 19 15.52 19.36 -9.61
C THR A 19 15.37 19.00 -8.14
N HIS A 20 15.59 19.98 -7.27
CA HIS A 20 15.08 19.92 -5.91
C HIS A 20 13.55 19.79 -6.01
N ARG A 21 13.04 18.58 -5.85
CA ARG A 21 11.63 18.35 -5.60
C ARG A 21 11.30 19.07 -4.29
N ASN A 22 10.67 20.23 -4.38
CA ASN A 22 10.02 20.89 -3.26
C ASN A 22 8.93 19.94 -2.75
N ARG A 23 9.26 19.13 -1.73
CA ARG A 23 8.26 18.41 -0.95
C ARG A 23 7.48 19.47 -0.17
N SER A 24 6.16 19.47 -0.32
CA SER A 24 5.29 20.34 0.47
C SER A 24 5.55 20.11 1.97
N PRO A 25 5.42 21.15 2.82
CA PRO A 25 5.64 21.03 4.27
C PRO A 25 4.78 19.96 4.96
N GLU A 26 3.61 19.63 4.40
CA GLU A 26 2.72 18.59 4.91
C GLU A 26 3.27 17.18 4.71
N THR A 27 3.93 16.89 3.57
CA THR A 27 4.57 15.60 3.31
C THR A 27 5.73 15.33 4.28
N ALA A 28 6.41 16.36 4.76
CA ALA A 28 7.49 16.21 5.75
C ALA A 28 6.98 15.93 7.17
N LYS A 29 5.77 16.37 7.52
CA LYS A 29 5.15 16.11 8.83
C LYS A 29 4.60 14.68 8.99
N ASN A 30 4.38 13.97 7.89
CA ASN A 30 3.82 12.62 7.89
C ASN A 30 4.86 11.50 7.78
N LEU A 31 6.16 11.82 7.80
CA LEU A 31 7.20 10.80 7.79
C LEU A 31 7.10 9.93 9.06
N GLY A 32 6.67 8.67 8.88
CA GLY A 32 6.48 7.69 9.96
C GLY A 32 5.07 7.61 10.54
N LYS A 33 4.09 8.36 10.01
CA LYS A 33 2.66 8.19 10.32
C LYS A 33 1.94 7.58 9.14
N LEU A 34 0.93 6.76 9.42
CA LEU A 34 0.05 6.23 8.38
C LEU A 34 -0.78 7.36 7.76
N HIS A 35 -1.22 7.14 6.52
CA HIS A 35 -2.10 8.05 5.80
C HIS A 35 -3.36 8.40 6.64
N PRO A 36 -3.88 9.65 6.65
CA PRO A 36 -5.03 10.03 7.47
C PRO A 36 -6.26 9.15 7.26
N HIS A 37 -6.52 8.68 6.05
CA HIS A 37 -7.64 7.78 5.73
C HIS A 37 -7.34 6.30 6.01
N ASN A 38 -6.12 5.96 6.43
CA ASN A 38 -5.79 4.57 6.76
C ASN A 38 -6.49 4.16 8.06
N PRO A 39 -7.32 3.11 8.06
CA PRO A 39 -8.07 2.71 9.26
C PRO A 39 -7.19 2.07 10.34
N HIS A 40 -5.93 1.77 10.04
CA HIS A 40 -5.01 1.09 10.93
C HIS A 40 -4.20 2.05 11.82
N GLN A 41 -4.79 3.19 12.20
CA GLN A 41 -4.13 4.15 13.09
C GLN A 41 -3.93 3.57 14.50
N GLY A 42 -2.75 3.79 15.07
CA GLY A 42 -2.46 3.44 16.45
C GLY A 42 -2.34 1.93 16.71
N ARG A 43 -2.81 1.51 17.88
CA ARG A 43 -2.74 0.11 18.30
C ARG A 43 -3.98 -0.66 17.86
N TYR A 44 -3.81 -1.95 17.58
CA TYR A 44 -4.92 -2.83 17.25
C TYR A 44 -5.83 -3.07 18.47
N ASP A 45 -7.13 -2.96 18.26
CA ASP A 45 -8.13 -3.43 19.22
C ASP A 45 -8.34 -4.94 19.05
N PHE A 46 -7.62 -5.73 19.82
CA PHE A 46 -7.70 -7.19 19.79
C PHE A 46 -9.09 -7.73 20.14
N ALA A 47 -9.89 -7.01 20.92
CA ALA A 47 -11.26 -7.42 21.24
C ALA A 47 -12.15 -7.33 19.99
N LEU A 48 -12.04 -6.25 19.22
CA LEU A 48 -12.77 -6.11 17.96
C LEU A 48 -12.27 -7.10 16.90
N LEU A 49 -10.96 -7.27 16.77
CA LEU A 49 -10.38 -8.21 15.81
C LEU A 49 -10.77 -9.66 16.12
N THR A 50 -10.77 -10.07 17.39
CA THR A 50 -11.19 -11.42 17.80
C THR A 50 -12.69 -11.64 17.55
N ARG A 51 -13.53 -10.61 17.63
CA ARG A 51 -14.94 -10.73 17.23
C ARG A 51 -15.10 -10.96 15.73
N ALA A 52 -14.25 -10.30 14.91
CA ALA A 52 -14.26 -10.49 13.46
C ALA A 52 -13.71 -11.87 13.04
N LEU A 53 -12.67 -12.35 13.75
CA LEU A 53 -12.06 -13.66 13.54
C LEU A 53 -11.70 -14.31 14.88
N PRO A 54 -12.56 -15.20 15.43
CA PRO A 54 -12.34 -15.85 16.73
C PRO A 54 -11.02 -16.64 16.85
N GLU A 55 -10.50 -17.14 15.74
CA GLU A 55 -9.21 -17.88 15.69
C GLU A 55 -8.05 -17.03 16.23
N LEU A 56 -8.08 -15.70 16.06
CA LEU A 56 -7.05 -14.79 16.57
C LEU A 56 -6.85 -14.92 18.08
N ALA A 57 -7.86 -15.31 18.85
CA ALA A 57 -7.73 -15.49 20.30
C ALA A 57 -6.65 -16.51 20.68
N LYS A 58 -6.44 -17.55 19.88
CA LYS A 58 -5.43 -18.61 20.12
C LYS A 58 -4.00 -18.09 19.94
N HIS A 59 -3.81 -17.04 19.16
CA HIS A 59 -2.51 -16.44 18.87
C HIS A 59 -2.24 -15.17 19.67
N THR A 60 -3.24 -14.70 20.42
CA THR A 60 -3.11 -13.48 21.23
C THR A 60 -2.34 -13.79 22.51
N ILE A 61 -1.29 -13.01 22.74
CA ILE A 61 -0.46 -13.06 23.95
C ILE A 61 -0.47 -11.68 24.63
N THR A 62 0.03 -11.63 25.86
CA THR A 62 0.19 -10.36 26.59
C THR A 62 1.64 -9.93 26.56
N ASN A 63 1.91 -8.69 26.15
CA ASN A 63 3.25 -8.12 26.15
C ASN A 63 3.69 -7.74 27.59
N PRO A 64 4.97 -7.39 27.83
CA PRO A 64 5.46 -7.00 29.15
C PRO A 64 4.76 -5.79 29.78
N LYS A 65 4.00 -5.01 28.99
CA LYS A 65 3.21 -3.87 29.48
C LYS A 65 1.76 -4.24 29.86
N GLY A 66 1.41 -5.53 29.79
CA GLY A 66 0.05 -5.99 30.09
C GLY A 66 -0.95 -5.82 28.93
N GLU A 67 -0.48 -5.54 27.70
CA GLU A 67 -1.33 -5.25 26.57
C GLU A 67 -1.40 -6.44 25.61
N PRO A 68 -2.59 -6.70 24.98
CA PRO A 68 -2.70 -7.78 24.01
C PRO A 68 -1.86 -7.52 22.74
N THR A 69 -1.26 -8.57 22.23
CA THR A 69 -0.44 -8.59 21.03
C THR A 69 -0.36 -10.01 20.46
N ILE A 70 0.40 -10.20 19.39
CA ILE A 70 0.80 -11.53 18.91
C ILE A 70 2.31 -11.69 18.95
N ASN A 71 2.78 -12.92 18.77
CA ASN A 71 4.18 -13.16 18.43
C ASN A 71 4.42 -12.89 16.95
N PHE A 72 5.04 -11.75 16.60
CA PHE A 72 5.34 -11.37 15.21
C PHE A 72 6.42 -12.24 14.54
N SER A 73 7.12 -13.11 15.29
CA SER A 73 8.03 -14.10 14.71
C SER A 73 7.33 -15.40 14.33
N ASP A 74 6.08 -15.57 14.72
CA ASP A 74 5.24 -16.69 14.34
C ASP A 74 4.43 -16.32 13.07
N SER A 75 4.76 -16.97 11.97
CA SER A 75 4.12 -16.70 10.66
C SER A 75 2.63 -17.00 10.66
N GLU A 76 2.18 -18.00 11.42
CA GLU A 76 0.77 -18.33 11.56
C GLU A 76 0.01 -17.25 12.33
N ALA A 77 0.56 -16.77 13.45
CA ALA A 77 -0.02 -15.66 14.20
C ALA A 77 -0.14 -14.39 13.36
N VAL A 78 0.87 -14.08 12.53
CA VAL A 78 0.85 -12.94 11.60
C VAL A 78 -0.22 -13.14 10.52
N ARG A 79 -0.35 -14.34 9.95
CA ARG A 79 -1.36 -14.67 8.96
C ARG A 79 -2.78 -14.49 9.53
N VAL A 80 -3.05 -15.06 10.70
CA VAL A 80 -4.34 -14.95 11.38
C VAL A 80 -4.66 -13.50 11.77
N LEU A 81 -3.66 -12.72 12.23
CA LEU A 81 -3.85 -11.28 12.46
C LEU A 81 -4.28 -10.56 11.19
N ASN A 82 -3.61 -10.81 10.06
CA ASN A 82 -3.97 -10.18 8.79
C ASN A 82 -5.36 -10.61 8.30
N GLN A 83 -5.74 -11.86 8.48
CA GLN A 83 -7.12 -12.32 8.23
C GLN A 83 -8.14 -11.54 9.07
N ALA A 84 -7.85 -11.34 10.36
CA ALA A 84 -8.71 -10.57 11.25
C ALA A 84 -8.80 -9.09 10.85
N LEU A 85 -7.68 -8.47 10.43
CA LEU A 85 -7.66 -7.10 9.91
C LEU A 85 -8.50 -6.96 8.63
N LEU A 86 -8.34 -7.90 7.69
CA LEU A 86 -9.12 -7.88 6.45
C LEU A 86 -10.62 -8.12 6.71
N ALA A 87 -10.96 -9.03 7.62
CA ALA A 87 -12.34 -9.27 8.00
C ALA A 87 -12.98 -8.06 8.67
N HIS A 88 -12.26 -7.41 9.59
CA HIS A 88 -12.80 -6.29 10.37
C HIS A 88 -12.89 -4.99 9.56
N TYR A 89 -11.82 -4.59 8.89
CA TYR A 89 -11.75 -3.28 8.24
C TYR A 89 -12.24 -3.29 6.79
N TYR A 90 -12.18 -4.43 6.11
CA TYR A 90 -12.50 -4.53 4.68
C TYR A 90 -13.63 -5.52 4.37
N GLY A 91 -14.20 -6.20 5.37
CA GLY A 91 -15.29 -7.16 5.17
C GLY A 91 -14.90 -8.46 4.45
N VAL A 92 -13.60 -8.73 4.29
CA VAL A 92 -13.08 -9.90 3.59
C VAL A 92 -12.89 -11.06 4.56
N LYS A 93 -13.78 -12.04 4.53
CA LYS A 93 -13.85 -13.13 5.52
C LYS A 93 -13.05 -14.38 5.16
N PHE A 94 -12.75 -14.58 3.88
CA PHE A 94 -12.18 -15.84 3.35
C PHE A 94 -10.88 -15.55 2.58
N TRP A 95 -10.00 -14.76 3.19
CA TRP A 95 -8.69 -14.53 2.61
C TRP A 95 -7.66 -15.46 3.24
N ASP A 96 -6.82 -16.03 2.39
CA ASP A 96 -5.66 -16.81 2.80
C ASP A 96 -4.53 -16.70 1.78
N ILE A 97 -3.35 -17.18 2.15
CA ILE A 97 -2.18 -17.28 1.28
C ILE A 97 -1.61 -18.70 1.36
N PRO A 98 -1.06 -19.24 0.28
CA PRO A 98 -0.40 -20.55 0.29
C PRO A 98 0.77 -20.56 1.29
N GLU A 99 1.07 -21.73 1.82
CA GLU A 99 2.20 -21.94 2.72
C GLU A 99 3.52 -21.53 2.04
N GLY A 100 4.39 -20.86 2.80
CA GLY A 100 5.68 -20.35 2.31
C GLY A 100 5.61 -19.03 1.54
N TYR A 101 4.42 -18.49 1.30
CA TYR A 101 4.28 -17.16 0.69
C TYR A 101 4.37 -16.06 1.73
N LEU A 102 4.91 -14.90 1.30
CA LEU A 102 5.05 -13.74 2.17
C LEU A 102 3.68 -13.17 2.56
N CYS A 103 3.44 -13.08 3.86
CA CYS A 103 2.27 -12.40 4.40
C CYS A 103 2.54 -10.88 4.44
N PRO A 104 1.82 -10.05 3.67
CA PRO A 104 2.10 -8.62 3.59
C PRO A 104 1.64 -7.89 4.86
N PRO A 105 2.35 -6.85 5.33
CA PRO A 105 1.87 -5.98 6.40
C PRO A 105 0.72 -5.09 5.89
N ILE A 106 -0.51 -5.40 6.27
CA ILE A 106 -1.73 -4.72 5.79
C ILE A 106 -1.68 -3.20 5.96
N PRO A 107 -1.26 -2.62 7.12
CA PRO A 107 -1.28 -1.18 7.29
C PRO A 107 -0.46 -0.41 6.26
N GLY A 108 0.76 -0.86 5.98
CA GLY A 108 1.61 -0.21 4.96
C GLY A 108 1.09 -0.40 3.53
N ARG A 109 0.37 -1.48 3.26
CA ARG A 109 -0.28 -1.71 1.95
C ARG A 109 -1.50 -0.83 1.76
N ALA A 110 -2.27 -0.61 2.83
CA ALA A 110 -3.37 0.33 2.82
C ALA A 110 -2.88 1.77 2.58
N ASP A 111 -1.79 2.18 3.20
CA ASP A 111 -1.16 3.48 2.95
C ASP A 111 -0.90 3.72 1.46
N TYR A 112 -0.32 2.73 0.79
CA TYR A 112 -0.03 2.85 -0.63
C TYR A 112 -1.28 3.13 -1.46
N ILE A 113 -2.37 2.42 -1.21
CA ILE A 113 -3.66 2.62 -1.92
C ILE A 113 -4.23 4.02 -1.62
N HIS A 114 -4.18 4.49 -0.37
CA HIS A 114 -4.67 5.83 -0.03
C HIS A 114 -3.84 6.93 -0.70
N TYR A 115 -2.52 6.81 -0.78
CA TYR A 115 -1.69 7.75 -1.52
C TYR A 115 -1.92 7.72 -3.04
N ILE A 116 -2.21 6.56 -3.62
CA ILE A 116 -2.64 6.47 -5.04
C ILE A 116 -3.99 7.18 -5.22
N ALA A 117 -4.91 7.03 -4.29
CA ALA A 117 -6.21 7.70 -4.34
C ALA A 117 -6.07 9.23 -4.30
N ASP A 118 -5.22 9.76 -3.43
CA ASP A 118 -4.91 11.20 -3.39
C ASP A 118 -4.24 11.69 -4.68
N LEU A 119 -3.33 10.89 -5.25
CA LEU A 119 -2.69 11.22 -6.52
C LEU A 119 -3.72 11.29 -7.66
N LEU A 120 -4.66 10.35 -7.70
CA LEU A 120 -5.75 10.37 -8.68
C LEU A 120 -6.65 11.60 -8.49
N ALA A 121 -7.00 11.95 -7.25
CA ALA A 121 -7.77 13.16 -6.96
C ALA A 121 -7.13 14.42 -7.54
N GLN A 122 -5.80 14.54 -7.41
CA GLN A 122 -5.04 15.70 -7.89
C GLN A 122 -4.86 15.72 -9.41
N THR A 123 -4.86 14.57 -10.08
CA THR A 123 -4.49 14.47 -11.50
C THR A 123 -5.70 14.35 -12.43
N THR A 124 -6.82 13.80 -11.98
CA THR A 124 -7.97 13.52 -12.84
C THR A 124 -8.98 14.66 -12.86
N HIS A 125 -8.95 15.58 -11.89
CA HIS A 125 -9.95 16.66 -11.74
C HIS A 125 -11.40 16.16 -11.86
N VAL A 126 -11.65 14.91 -11.50
CA VAL A 126 -13.00 14.31 -11.57
C VAL A 126 -13.93 14.98 -10.58
N ASN A 127 -13.38 15.42 -9.44
CA ASN A 127 -14.10 16.13 -8.40
C ASN A 127 -13.44 17.50 -8.14
N ASP A 128 -14.21 18.55 -8.09
CA ASP A 128 -13.72 19.93 -7.85
C ASP A 128 -13.14 20.14 -6.44
N ASP A 129 -13.45 19.24 -5.51
CA ASP A 129 -13.05 19.29 -4.10
C ASP A 129 -11.79 18.46 -3.76
N ASN A 130 -11.08 17.94 -4.77
CA ASN A 130 -9.94 17.05 -4.62
C ASN A 130 -10.26 15.76 -3.82
N THR A 131 -11.51 15.31 -3.79
CA THR A 131 -11.83 14.01 -3.21
C THR A 131 -11.36 12.86 -4.11
N PRO A 132 -10.84 11.77 -3.54
CA PRO A 132 -10.44 10.61 -4.32
C PRO A 132 -11.63 10.05 -5.13
N PRO A 133 -11.42 9.74 -6.42
CA PRO A 133 -12.46 9.15 -7.24
C PRO A 133 -12.82 7.75 -6.73
N THR A 134 -14.11 7.44 -6.69
CA THR A 134 -14.63 6.15 -6.23
C THR A 134 -15.45 5.47 -7.31
N GLY A 135 -15.72 4.17 -7.09
CA GLY A 135 -16.59 3.40 -7.97
C GLY A 135 -15.86 2.67 -9.09
N LYS A 136 -16.65 1.93 -9.86
CA LYS A 136 -16.16 0.95 -10.86
C LYS A 136 -15.60 1.59 -12.14
N GLU A 137 -15.75 2.90 -12.30
CA GLU A 137 -15.18 3.65 -13.43
C GLU A 137 -13.66 3.73 -13.33
N ILE A 138 -13.11 3.66 -12.11
CA ILE A 138 -11.67 3.52 -11.92
C ILE A 138 -11.29 2.05 -12.12
N HIS A 139 -10.46 1.83 -13.13
CA HIS A 139 -9.95 0.50 -13.46
C HIS A 139 -8.43 0.47 -13.31
N ALA A 140 -7.95 -0.24 -12.31
CA ALA A 140 -6.54 -0.40 -12.01
C ALA A 140 -6.00 -1.74 -12.52
N LEU A 141 -4.74 -1.75 -12.95
CA LEU A 141 -4.00 -2.95 -13.29
C LEU A 141 -2.90 -3.16 -12.24
N ASP A 142 -2.95 -4.30 -11.56
CA ASP A 142 -1.93 -4.74 -10.60
C ASP A 142 -1.04 -5.82 -11.22
N ILE A 143 0.19 -5.47 -11.55
CA ILE A 143 1.16 -6.36 -12.18
C ILE A 143 2.09 -6.93 -11.12
N GLY A 144 2.12 -8.27 -10.99
CA GLY A 144 2.84 -8.94 -9.91
C GLY A 144 2.06 -8.87 -8.58
N THR A 145 0.77 -9.14 -8.63
CA THR A 145 -0.14 -9.02 -7.47
C THR A 145 0.23 -9.94 -6.31
N GLY A 146 0.98 -11.00 -6.58
CA GLY A 146 1.32 -12.05 -5.60
C GLY A 146 0.09 -12.84 -5.13
N ALA A 147 0.34 -13.86 -4.31
CA ALA A 147 -0.73 -14.72 -3.79
C ALA A 147 -1.68 -14.01 -2.81
N SER A 148 -1.29 -12.83 -2.30
CA SER A 148 -2.11 -12.09 -1.35
C SER A 148 -3.20 -11.22 -1.99
N ALA A 149 -3.02 -10.78 -3.22
CA ALA A 149 -3.89 -9.85 -3.96
C ALA A 149 -4.28 -8.60 -3.13
N ILE A 150 -3.35 -8.12 -2.28
CA ILE A 150 -3.70 -7.19 -1.20
C ILE A 150 -4.10 -5.80 -1.71
N TYR A 151 -3.45 -5.30 -2.78
CA TYR A 151 -3.79 -4.00 -3.35
C TYR A 151 -5.17 -4.02 -4.04
N PRO A 152 -5.50 -5.03 -4.88
CA PRO A 152 -6.86 -5.20 -5.39
C PRO A 152 -7.92 -5.27 -4.30
N ILE A 153 -7.68 -6.01 -3.23
CA ILE A 153 -8.61 -6.13 -2.11
C ILE A 153 -8.83 -4.77 -1.44
N ILE A 154 -7.77 -4.09 -1.02
CA ILE A 154 -7.88 -2.82 -0.30
C ILE A 154 -8.51 -1.76 -1.20
N GLY A 155 -8.07 -1.64 -2.45
CA GLY A 155 -8.58 -0.64 -3.38
C GLY A 155 -10.05 -0.84 -3.72
N SER A 156 -10.47 -2.10 -3.92
CA SER A 156 -11.88 -2.43 -4.18
C SER A 156 -12.75 -2.14 -2.95
N GLN A 157 -12.31 -2.50 -1.76
CA GLN A 157 -13.10 -2.32 -0.54
C GLN A 157 -13.14 -0.86 -0.06
N SER A 158 -12.04 -0.12 -0.20
CA SER A 158 -11.95 1.27 0.28
C SER A 158 -12.57 2.27 -0.70
N TYR A 159 -12.45 2.04 -2.00
CA TYR A 159 -12.83 3.01 -3.04
C TYR A 159 -13.81 2.46 -4.07
N GLY A 160 -14.12 1.17 -4.04
CA GLY A 160 -15.00 0.54 -5.03
C GLY A 160 -14.36 0.39 -6.42
N TRP A 161 -13.04 0.55 -6.54
CA TRP A 161 -12.33 0.44 -7.80
C TRP A 161 -12.39 -0.99 -8.36
N ARG A 162 -12.32 -1.09 -9.68
CA ARG A 162 -12.19 -2.35 -10.40
C ARG A 162 -10.72 -2.66 -10.63
N PHE A 163 -10.32 -3.91 -10.40
CA PHE A 163 -8.96 -4.36 -10.64
C PHE A 163 -8.89 -5.47 -11.67
N THR A 164 -7.84 -5.43 -12.48
CA THR A 164 -7.28 -6.60 -13.16
C THR A 164 -5.94 -6.89 -12.50
N ALA A 165 -5.78 -8.08 -11.96
CA ALA A 165 -4.55 -8.51 -11.29
C ALA A 165 -3.86 -9.58 -12.12
N SER A 166 -2.53 -9.55 -12.18
CA SER A 166 -1.71 -10.52 -12.91
C SER A 166 -0.48 -10.90 -12.12
N ASP A 167 -0.01 -12.12 -12.30
CA ASP A 167 1.26 -12.61 -11.78
C ASP A 167 1.85 -13.63 -12.75
N ILE A 168 3.17 -13.77 -12.75
CA ILE A 168 3.86 -14.81 -13.54
C ILE A 168 3.81 -16.18 -12.86
N ASN A 169 3.54 -16.21 -11.55
CA ASN A 169 3.41 -17.43 -10.78
C ASN A 169 1.96 -17.93 -10.83
N PRO A 170 1.67 -19.06 -11.47
CA PRO A 170 0.30 -19.57 -11.59
C PRO A 170 -0.34 -19.91 -10.25
N ILE A 171 0.45 -20.22 -9.21
CA ILE A 171 -0.09 -20.48 -7.86
C ILE A 171 -0.64 -19.20 -7.22
N SER A 172 -0.10 -18.04 -7.60
CA SER A 172 -0.54 -16.74 -7.08
C SER A 172 -1.89 -16.28 -7.63
N VAL A 173 -2.36 -16.85 -8.74
CA VAL A 173 -3.57 -16.39 -9.45
C VAL A 173 -4.66 -17.49 -9.55
N ASN A 174 -4.43 -18.63 -8.93
CA ASN A 174 -5.41 -19.72 -8.76
C ASN A 174 -6.09 -19.62 -7.40
#